data_6387e3296e32043c410b74b547c21c56
#
_entry.id   6387e3296e32043c410b74b547c21c56
#
_cell.length_a   1.000
_cell.length_b   1.000
_cell.length_c   1.000
_cell.angle_alpha   90.00
_cell.angle_beta   90.00
_cell.angle_gamma   90.00
#
_symmetry.space_group_name_H-M   'P 1'
#
loop_
_entity.id
_entity.type
_entity.pdbx_description
1 polymer ?
#
loop_
_entity_poly.entity_id
_entity_poly.type
_entity_poly.pdbx_seq_one_letter_code
_entity_poly.pdbx_strand_id
1 'polypeptide(L)'
;DAKKGHLFHPLILVMEGALIGVFVVLDLFVFYVFWELTLIPMFFLILVWGGDDRRYASMKFFIYTFTASVLMLIGILVMYFHTDPLIVIDGGVSKELGSLTGHHFDLVSMTAQASGNGLIPGEGLRHFVWLLLLIGFATKMPSVPVHTWLPDAHVQAPTAGSMLLAGVMLKMGAYGFLRIAVTIFPESTVV
;
A
#
# COMPACT_ATOMS: atom_id res chain seq x y z
N ASP A 1 -6.00 -10.45 -32.69
CA ASP A 1 -5.70 -10.31 -31.26
C ASP A 1 -5.73 -11.61 -30.44
N ALA A 2 -6.11 -12.74 -31.06
CA ALA A 2 -6.03 -14.06 -30.42
C ALA A 2 -4.62 -14.45 -29.92
N LYS A 3 -3.57 -13.84 -30.50
CA LYS A 3 -2.17 -14.14 -30.15
C LYS A 3 -1.73 -13.64 -28.77
N LYS A 4 -2.48 -12.77 -28.10
CA LYS A 4 -2.13 -12.21 -26.78
C LYS A 4 -3.02 -12.73 -25.65
N GLY A 5 -4.03 -13.53 -25.92
CA GLY A 5 -4.97 -14.06 -24.92
C GLY A 5 -4.30 -14.93 -23.84
N HIS A 6 -3.21 -15.63 -24.19
CA HIS A 6 -2.48 -16.44 -23.25
C HIS A 6 -1.75 -15.65 -22.14
N LEU A 7 -1.49 -14.36 -22.33
CA LEU A 7 -0.90 -13.48 -21.31
C LEU A 7 -1.96 -12.75 -20.47
N PHE A 8 -3.16 -12.57 -20.99
CA PHE A 8 -4.22 -11.82 -20.33
C PHE A 8 -4.69 -12.46 -19.03
N HIS A 9 -5.02 -13.75 -19.07
CA HIS A 9 -5.50 -14.49 -17.90
C HIS A 9 -4.43 -14.63 -16.78
N PRO A 10 -3.17 -14.99 -17.08
CA PRO A 10 -2.13 -14.98 -16.05
C PRO A 10 -1.93 -13.62 -15.37
N LEU A 11 -2.00 -12.51 -16.12
CA LEU A 11 -1.88 -11.18 -15.52
C LEU A 11 -3.04 -10.87 -14.56
N ILE A 12 -4.26 -11.27 -14.90
CA ILE A 12 -5.42 -11.13 -14.00
C ILE A 12 -5.24 -11.98 -12.74
N LEU A 13 -4.81 -13.24 -12.87
CA LEU A 13 -4.59 -14.13 -11.74
C LEU A 13 -3.49 -13.62 -10.80
N VAL A 14 -2.37 -13.12 -11.36
CA VAL A 14 -1.31 -12.50 -10.57
C VAL A 14 -1.82 -11.27 -9.83
N MET A 15 -2.63 -10.44 -10.50
CA MET A 15 -3.23 -9.26 -9.90
C MET A 15 -4.20 -9.62 -8.78
N GLU A 16 -5.07 -10.62 -8.97
CA GLU A 16 -5.99 -11.11 -7.93
C GLU A 16 -5.21 -11.65 -6.72
N GLY A 17 -4.19 -12.46 -6.95
CA GLY A 17 -3.32 -12.98 -5.89
C GLY A 17 -2.63 -11.85 -5.11
N ALA A 18 -2.10 -10.84 -5.81
CA ALA A 18 -1.50 -9.67 -5.19
C ALA A 18 -2.51 -8.86 -4.36
N LEU A 19 -3.73 -8.65 -4.89
CA LEU A 19 -4.80 -7.96 -4.17
C LEU A 19 -5.19 -8.70 -2.89
N ILE A 20 -5.37 -10.02 -2.95
CA ILE A 20 -5.65 -10.84 -1.76
C ILE A 20 -4.51 -10.70 -0.75
N GLY A 21 -3.25 -10.76 -1.21
CA GLY A 21 -2.08 -10.59 -0.36
C GLY A 21 -2.09 -9.28 0.42
N VAL A 22 -2.45 -8.15 -0.22
CA VAL A 22 -2.57 -6.84 0.44
C VAL A 22 -3.54 -6.86 1.63
N PHE A 23 -4.68 -7.58 1.52
CA PHE A 23 -5.69 -7.60 2.58
C PHE A 23 -5.40 -8.59 3.71
N VAL A 24 -4.63 -9.65 3.45
CA VAL A 24 -4.41 -10.74 4.41
C VAL A 24 -3.14 -10.55 5.24
N VAL A 25 -2.14 -9.91 4.67
CA VAL A 25 -0.81 -9.76 5.27
C VAL A 25 -0.85 -8.87 6.53
N LEU A 26 -0.07 -9.28 7.55
CA LEU A 26 0.13 -8.57 8.82
C LEU A 26 1.54 -7.94 8.94
N ASP A 27 2.42 -8.26 8.02
CA ASP A 27 3.77 -7.68 7.91
C ASP A 27 3.74 -6.48 6.95
N LEU A 28 4.24 -5.35 7.40
CA LEU A 28 4.16 -4.07 6.67
C LEU A 28 5.06 -4.04 5.42
N PHE A 29 6.20 -4.75 5.45
CA PHE A 29 7.07 -4.86 4.29
C PHE A 29 6.45 -5.77 3.23
N VAL A 30 5.91 -6.91 3.64
CA VAL A 30 5.22 -7.83 2.72
C VAL A 30 3.92 -7.20 2.18
N PHE A 31 3.23 -6.39 2.99
CA PHE A 31 2.12 -5.54 2.52
C PHE A 31 2.57 -4.63 1.38
N TYR A 32 3.71 -3.93 1.54
CA TYR A 32 4.26 -3.07 0.50
C TYR A 32 4.64 -3.86 -0.76
N VAL A 33 5.23 -5.04 -0.63
CA VAL A 33 5.56 -5.90 -1.78
C VAL A 33 4.31 -6.28 -2.57
N PHE A 34 3.24 -6.73 -1.91
CA PHE A 34 1.97 -7.03 -2.59
C PHE A 34 1.32 -5.77 -3.18
N TRP A 35 1.42 -4.64 -2.49
CA TRP A 35 0.97 -3.35 -2.98
C TRP A 35 1.61 -2.97 -4.31
N GLU A 36 2.93 -3.07 -4.42
CA GLU A 36 3.68 -2.83 -5.66
C GLU A 36 3.38 -3.88 -6.73
N LEU A 37 3.25 -5.13 -6.33
CA LEU A 37 2.96 -6.21 -7.26
C LEU A 37 1.65 -6.00 -8.04
N THR A 38 0.69 -5.26 -7.50
CA THR A 38 -0.54 -4.91 -8.23
C THR A 38 -0.31 -3.96 -9.41
N LEU A 39 0.76 -3.16 -9.39
CA LEU A 39 1.04 -2.17 -10.43
C LEU A 39 1.47 -2.81 -11.75
N ILE A 40 2.29 -3.84 -11.68
CA ILE A 40 2.89 -4.47 -12.86
C ILE A 40 1.83 -5.09 -13.77
N PRO A 41 0.95 -5.98 -13.28
CA PRO A 41 -0.11 -6.54 -14.12
C PRO A 41 -1.04 -5.48 -14.68
N MET A 42 -1.43 -4.49 -13.86
CA MET A 42 -2.33 -3.44 -14.29
C MET A 42 -1.73 -2.54 -15.36
N PHE A 43 -0.45 -2.19 -15.23
CA PHE A 43 0.30 -1.46 -16.26
C PHE A 43 0.25 -2.20 -17.60
N PHE A 44 0.54 -3.52 -17.62
CA PHE A 44 0.52 -4.31 -18.84
C PHE A 44 -0.89 -4.51 -19.39
N LEU A 45 -1.91 -4.67 -18.53
CA LEU A 45 -3.30 -4.77 -18.96
C LEU A 45 -3.75 -3.50 -19.71
N ILE A 46 -3.40 -2.32 -19.20
CA ILE A 46 -3.70 -1.06 -19.89
C ILE A 46 -2.87 -0.92 -21.15
N LEU A 47 -1.55 -1.17 -21.09
CA LEU A 47 -0.63 -0.95 -22.20
C LEU A 47 -0.92 -1.83 -23.42
N VAL A 48 -1.28 -3.11 -23.21
CA VAL A 48 -1.43 -4.11 -24.28
C VAL A 48 -2.85 -4.18 -24.80
N TRP A 49 -3.85 -4.15 -23.91
CA TRP A 49 -5.28 -4.32 -24.26
C TRP A 49 -6.11 -3.05 -24.09
N GLY A 50 -5.49 -1.91 -23.76
CA GLY A 50 -6.14 -0.62 -23.63
C GLY A 50 -6.57 0.01 -24.95
N GLY A 51 -7.28 1.14 -24.87
CA GLY A 51 -7.77 1.94 -25.99
C GLY A 51 -6.67 2.68 -26.76
N ASP A 52 -7.04 3.77 -27.41
CA ASP A 52 -6.15 4.51 -28.34
C ASP A 52 -5.00 5.17 -27.60
N ASP A 53 -5.24 5.81 -26.46
CA ASP A 53 -4.24 6.54 -25.67
C ASP A 53 -3.60 5.68 -24.55
N ARG A 54 -3.66 4.35 -24.69
CA ARG A 54 -3.19 3.37 -23.69
C ARG A 54 -1.76 3.60 -23.21
N ARG A 55 -0.85 4.08 -24.08
CA ARG A 55 0.56 4.33 -23.71
C ARG A 55 0.67 5.47 -22.71
N TYR A 56 -0.01 6.57 -22.99
CA TYR A 56 -0.03 7.72 -22.08
C TYR A 56 -0.69 7.35 -20.76
N ALA A 57 -1.85 6.72 -20.80
CA ALA A 57 -2.60 6.34 -19.60
C ALA A 57 -1.83 5.34 -18.72
N SER A 58 -1.20 4.31 -19.32
CA SER A 58 -0.42 3.33 -18.56
C SER A 58 0.82 3.94 -17.93
N MET A 59 1.56 4.81 -18.65
CA MET A 59 2.73 5.48 -18.10
C MET A 59 2.36 6.47 -17.00
N LYS A 60 1.30 7.25 -17.21
CA LYS A 60 0.79 8.18 -16.19
C LYS A 60 0.37 7.44 -14.92
N PHE A 61 -0.42 6.37 -15.07
CA PHE A 61 -0.80 5.50 -13.96
C PHE A 61 0.41 4.98 -13.20
N PHE A 62 1.38 4.41 -13.91
CA PHE A 62 2.56 3.81 -13.30
C PHE A 62 3.41 4.85 -12.56
N ILE A 63 3.77 5.96 -13.21
CA ILE A 63 4.63 6.99 -12.61
C ILE A 63 3.95 7.61 -11.37
N TYR A 64 2.67 7.95 -11.47
CA TYR A 64 1.92 8.52 -10.35
C TYR A 64 1.89 7.61 -9.13
N THR A 65 1.47 6.37 -9.35
CA THR A 65 1.28 5.42 -8.25
C THR A 65 2.60 4.93 -7.69
N PHE A 66 3.62 4.70 -8.53
CA PHE A 66 4.95 4.30 -8.09
C PHE A 66 5.66 5.39 -7.29
N THR A 67 5.62 6.64 -7.75
CA THR A 67 6.26 7.75 -7.00
C THR A 67 5.64 7.92 -5.61
N ALA A 68 4.33 7.84 -5.52
CA ALA A 68 3.62 7.95 -4.24
C ALA A 68 3.93 6.75 -3.30
N SER A 69 4.07 5.55 -3.84
CA SER A 69 4.39 4.37 -3.05
C SER A 69 5.85 4.35 -2.57
N VAL A 70 6.79 4.93 -3.32
CA VAL A 70 8.16 5.12 -2.83
C VAL A 70 8.19 6.06 -1.61
N LEU A 71 7.38 7.13 -1.60
CA LEU A 71 7.23 7.98 -0.42
C LEU A 71 6.66 7.20 0.76
N MET A 72 5.65 6.36 0.52
CA MET A 72 5.10 5.46 1.54
C MET A 72 6.14 4.49 2.07
N LEU A 73 7.01 3.93 1.22
CA LEU A 73 8.10 3.05 1.63
C LEU A 73 9.08 3.75 2.58
N ILE A 74 9.41 5.01 2.32
CA ILE A 74 10.26 5.80 3.22
C ILE A 74 9.59 5.90 4.60
N GLY A 75 8.28 6.17 4.66
CA GLY A 75 7.52 6.17 5.90
C GLY A 75 7.58 4.82 6.64
N ILE A 76 7.40 3.71 5.92
CA ILE A 76 7.49 2.35 6.44
C ILE A 76 8.90 2.05 7.01
N LEU A 77 9.96 2.46 6.30
CA LEU A 77 11.34 2.28 6.78
C LEU A 77 11.63 3.10 8.04
N VAL A 78 11.13 4.35 8.10
CA VAL A 78 11.26 5.15 9.32
C VAL A 78 10.55 4.48 10.50
N MET A 79 9.36 3.93 10.29
CA MET A 79 8.66 3.17 11.34
C MET A 79 9.48 1.96 11.78
N TYR A 80 10.01 1.17 10.83
CA TYR A 80 10.85 0.02 11.12
C TYR A 80 12.03 0.36 12.04
N PHE A 81 12.77 1.43 11.76
CA PHE A 81 13.92 1.84 12.57
C PHE A 81 13.57 2.36 13.98
N HIS A 82 12.28 2.61 14.23
CA HIS A 82 11.78 3.06 15.54
C HIS A 82 11.01 1.98 16.30
N THR A 83 10.89 0.76 15.74
CA THR A 83 10.29 -0.35 16.47
C THR A 83 11.24 -0.87 17.54
N ASP A 84 10.72 -1.08 18.72
CA ASP A 84 11.43 -1.80 19.78
C ASP A 84 11.44 -3.31 19.50
N PRO A 85 12.36 -4.08 20.10
CA PRO A 85 12.34 -5.53 20.03
C PRO A 85 10.97 -6.09 20.41
N LEU A 86 10.50 -7.12 19.68
CA LEU A 86 9.20 -7.74 19.88
C LEU A 86 8.96 -8.11 21.36
N ILE A 87 7.96 -7.47 21.96
CA ILE A 87 7.44 -7.84 23.28
C ILE A 87 6.23 -8.72 23.03
N VAL A 88 6.38 -10.02 23.19
CA VAL A 88 5.24 -10.96 23.13
C VAL A 88 4.46 -10.80 24.43
N ILE A 89 3.24 -10.26 24.33
CA ILE A 89 2.30 -10.19 25.45
C ILE A 89 1.52 -11.50 25.46
N ASP A 90 1.98 -12.47 26.23
CA ASP A 90 1.25 -13.70 26.50
C ASP A 90 0.64 -13.60 27.90
N GLY A 91 -0.69 -13.59 27.98
CA GLY A 91 -1.45 -13.62 29.23
C GLY A 91 -1.17 -12.47 30.22
N GLY A 92 -0.77 -11.29 29.74
CA GLY A 92 -0.50 -10.10 30.58
C GLY A 92 0.90 -10.03 31.16
N VAL A 93 1.80 -10.92 30.78
CA VAL A 93 3.23 -10.87 31.15
C VAL A 93 4.05 -10.48 29.92
N SER A 94 4.69 -9.33 29.97
CA SER A 94 5.69 -8.93 28.96
C SER A 94 6.91 -9.84 29.07
N LYS A 95 7.06 -10.80 28.18
CA LYS A 95 8.24 -11.62 28.06
C LYS A 95 9.12 -11.04 26.96
N GLU A 96 10.23 -10.42 27.32
CA GLU A 96 11.29 -10.12 26.36
C GLU A 96 11.76 -11.44 25.76
N LEU A 97 11.40 -11.69 24.51
CA LEU A 97 11.96 -12.80 23.75
C LEU A 97 13.37 -12.38 23.35
N GLY A 98 14.32 -12.75 24.21
CA GLY A 98 15.66 -12.21 24.22
C GLY A 98 16.36 -12.18 22.86
N SER A 99 17.10 -11.10 22.67
CA SER A 99 18.31 -10.93 21.84
C SER A 99 18.32 -11.33 20.35
N LEU A 100 17.30 -11.97 19.80
CA LEU A 100 17.25 -12.36 18.38
C LEU A 100 16.35 -11.47 17.52
N THR A 101 15.60 -10.57 18.13
CA THR A 101 14.62 -9.73 17.45
C THR A 101 15.06 -8.28 17.53
N GLY A 102 15.76 -7.84 16.48
CA GLY A 102 15.94 -6.43 16.18
C GLY A 102 14.63 -5.78 15.74
N HIS A 103 14.70 -4.67 15.05
CA HIS A 103 13.56 -4.01 14.43
C HIS A 103 12.71 -4.99 13.60
N HIS A 104 11.42 -4.77 13.52
CA HIS A 104 10.47 -5.66 12.82
C HIS A 104 9.41 -4.88 12.03
N PHE A 105 8.75 -5.56 11.10
CA PHE A 105 7.65 -5.01 10.29
C PHE A 105 6.26 -5.49 10.72
N ASP A 106 6.16 -6.18 11.87
CA ASP A 106 4.87 -6.71 12.34
C ASP A 106 3.91 -5.59 12.72
N LEU A 107 2.79 -5.52 12.00
CA LEU A 107 1.79 -4.47 12.14
C LEU A 107 1.10 -4.51 13.50
N VAL A 108 0.88 -5.70 14.07
CA VAL A 108 0.20 -5.87 15.37
C VAL A 108 1.07 -5.29 16.48
N SER A 109 2.35 -5.63 16.49
CA SER A 109 3.31 -5.10 17.46
C SER A 109 3.53 -3.59 17.32
N MET A 110 3.63 -3.09 16.08
CA MET A 110 3.74 -1.64 15.83
C MET A 110 2.51 -0.88 16.36
N THR A 111 1.32 -1.43 16.16
CA THR A 111 0.08 -0.83 16.67
C THR A 111 0.03 -0.85 18.20
N ALA A 112 0.46 -1.94 18.83
CA ALA A 112 0.52 -2.05 20.27
C ALA A 112 1.52 -1.04 20.88
N GLN A 113 2.70 -0.87 20.27
CA GLN A 113 3.67 0.14 20.68
C GLN A 113 3.15 1.57 20.51
N ALA A 114 2.45 1.84 19.39
CA ALA A 114 1.85 3.14 19.12
C ALA A 114 0.80 3.53 20.17
N SER A 115 0.01 2.55 20.66
CA SER A 115 -1.02 2.75 21.69
C SER A 115 -0.43 2.97 23.09
N GLY A 116 0.79 2.53 23.33
CA GLY A 116 1.49 2.69 24.62
C GLY A 116 2.30 4.00 24.70
N ASN A 117 3.57 3.91 24.35
CA ASN A 117 4.52 5.02 24.49
C ASN A 117 4.68 5.86 23.21
N GLY A 118 3.95 5.52 22.13
CA GLY A 118 4.13 6.07 20.80
C GLY A 118 5.29 5.40 20.04
N LEU A 119 5.02 4.98 18.80
CA LEU A 119 6.02 4.28 17.97
C LEU A 119 7.20 5.17 17.58
N ILE A 120 6.96 6.46 17.36
CA ILE A 120 7.97 7.41 16.89
C ILE A 120 8.10 8.55 17.89
N PRO A 121 9.32 8.82 18.43
CA PRO A 121 9.55 9.95 19.31
C PRO A 121 9.49 11.27 18.52
N GLY A 122 8.85 12.28 19.12
CA GLY A 122 8.74 13.62 18.55
C GLY A 122 7.55 13.79 17.57
N GLU A 123 6.74 14.79 17.86
CA GLU A 123 5.51 15.09 17.10
C GLU A 123 5.79 15.40 15.62
N GLY A 124 6.83 16.17 15.33
CA GLY A 124 7.17 16.56 13.97
C GLY A 124 7.52 15.37 13.06
N LEU A 125 8.30 14.41 13.57
CA LEU A 125 8.65 13.21 12.80
C LEU A 125 7.44 12.30 12.63
N ARG A 126 6.57 12.20 13.65
CA ARG A 126 5.32 11.45 13.60
C ARG A 126 4.37 11.96 12.51
N HIS A 127 4.16 13.28 12.48
CA HIS A 127 3.34 13.93 11.44
C HIS A 127 3.96 13.78 10.04
N PHE A 128 5.28 13.85 9.93
CA PHE A 128 5.97 13.67 8.67
C PHE A 128 5.78 12.24 8.12
N VAL A 129 5.96 11.22 8.96
CA VAL A 129 5.73 9.81 8.56
C VAL A 129 4.26 9.58 8.20
N TRP A 130 3.33 10.10 8.98
CA TRP A 130 1.91 10.05 8.66
C TRP A 130 1.60 10.68 7.30
N LEU A 131 2.18 11.83 6.99
CA LEU A 131 2.03 12.50 5.70
C LEU A 131 2.56 11.64 4.53
N LEU A 132 3.70 10.99 4.70
CA LEU A 132 4.27 10.09 3.69
C LEU A 132 3.34 8.90 3.40
N LEU A 133 2.78 8.29 4.45
CA LEU A 133 1.79 7.23 4.34
C LEU A 133 0.50 7.73 3.68
N LEU A 134 0.03 8.91 4.10
CA LEU A 134 -1.17 9.55 3.53
C LEU A 134 -1.03 9.77 2.03
N ILE A 135 0.11 10.29 1.54
CA ILE A 135 0.35 10.51 0.11
C ILE A 135 0.24 9.19 -0.66
N GLY A 136 0.86 8.12 -0.15
CA GLY A 136 0.79 6.80 -0.78
C GLY A 136 -0.64 6.27 -0.87
N PHE A 137 -1.37 6.29 0.24
CA PHE A 137 -2.75 5.81 0.30
C PHE A 137 -3.72 6.72 -0.48
N ALA A 138 -3.60 8.05 -0.34
CA ALA A 138 -4.45 9.02 -1.03
C ALA A 138 -4.30 8.97 -2.56
N THR A 139 -3.10 8.69 -3.06
CA THR A 139 -2.87 8.51 -4.50
C THR A 139 -3.59 7.27 -5.01
N LYS A 140 -3.57 6.17 -4.27
CA LYS A 140 -4.25 4.93 -4.66
C LYS A 140 -5.78 5.02 -4.47
N MET A 141 -6.25 5.74 -3.44
CA MET A 141 -7.66 6.03 -3.14
C MET A 141 -8.26 7.15 -4.00
N PRO A 142 -7.61 7.61 -5.03
CA PRO A 142 -7.63 8.83 -5.83
C PRO A 142 -8.29 10.04 -5.16
N SER A 143 -7.63 10.54 -4.14
CA SER A 143 -8.07 11.76 -3.46
C SER A 143 -7.55 13.02 -4.18
N VAL A 144 -8.29 14.12 -4.10
CA VAL A 144 -7.85 15.43 -4.62
C VAL A 144 -6.63 15.90 -3.79
N PRO A 145 -5.54 16.35 -4.41
CA PRO A 145 -5.31 16.62 -5.85
C PRO A 145 -4.65 15.49 -6.64
N VAL A 146 -4.34 14.34 -6.04
CA VAL A 146 -3.54 13.25 -6.63
C VAL A 146 -4.35 12.20 -7.41
N HIS A 147 -5.54 12.55 -7.87
CA HIS A 147 -6.49 11.66 -8.55
C HIS A 147 -6.42 11.66 -10.09
N THR A 148 -5.61 12.54 -10.68
CA THR A 148 -5.66 12.81 -12.14
C THR A 148 -5.23 11.63 -13.02
N TRP A 149 -4.62 10.61 -12.46
CA TRP A 149 -4.26 9.37 -13.16
C TRP A 149 -5.48 8.45 -13.41
N LEU A 150 -6.48 8.50 -12.50
CA LEU A 150 -7.60 7.57 -12.53
C LEU A 150 -8.51 7.70 -13.76
N PRO A 151 -8.96 8.90 -14.19
CA PRO A 151 -9.79 9.02 -15.37
C PRO A 151 -9.12 8.44 -16.61
N ASP A 152 -7.85 8.75 -16.82
CA ASP A 152 -7.10 8.26 -17.99
C ASP A 152 -6.93 6.74 -17.95
N ALA A 153 -6.51 6.21 -16.81
CA ALA A 153 -6.33 4.76 -16.64
C ALA A 153 -7.66 4.01 -16.79
N HIS A 154 -8.74 4.52 -16.18
CA HIS A 154 -10.05 3.86 -16.18
C HIS A 154 -10.71 3.83 -17.58
N VAL A 155 -10.61 4.92 -18.32
CA VAL A 155 -11.14 5.02 -19.68
C VAL A 155 -10.39 4.10 -20.65
N GLN A 156 -9.07 4.01 -20.50
CA GLN A 156 -8.22 3.24 -21.40
C GLN A 156 -8.14 1.76 -21.04
N ALA A 157 -8.38 1.37 -19.76
CA ALA A 157 -8.26 -0.02 -19.33
C ALA A 157 -9.29 -0.94 -20.03
N PRO A 158 -8.93 -2.20 -20.33
CA PRO A 158 -9.90 -3.20 -20.78
C PRO A 158 -10.95 -3.43 -19.68
N THR A 159 -12.16 -3.88 -20.04
CA THR A 159 -13.30 -4.02 -19.11
C THR A 159 -12.94 -4.78 -17.82
N ALA A 160 -12.24 -5.92 -17.93
CA ALA A 160 -11.81 -6.69 -16.76
C ALA A 160 -10.81 -5.91 -15.90
N GLY A 161 -9.84 -5.22 -16.50
CA GLY A 161 -8.89 -4.35 -15.79
C GLY A 161 -9.60 -3.19 -15.10
N SER A 162 -10.53 -2.55 -15.77
CA SER A 162 -11.34 -1.45 -15.23
C SER A 162 -12.20 -1.89 -14.04
N MET A 163 -12.79 -3.10 -14.10
CA MET A 163 -13.53 -3.67 -12.95
C MET A 163 -12.63 -3.93 -11.75
N LEU A 164 -11.44 -4.50 -11.94
CA LEU A 164 -10.48 -4.74 -10.86
C LEU A 164 -9.93 -3.43 -10.29
N LEU A 165 -9.64 -2.45 -11.16
CA LEU A 165 -9.22 -1.13 -10.76
C LEU A 165 -10.25 -0.48 -9.82
N ALA A 166 -11.48 -0.31 -10.28
CA ALA A 166 -12.54 0.37 -9.52
C ALA A 166 -13.09 -0.49 -8.36
N GLY A 167 -13.19 -1.80 -8.56
CA GLY A 167 -13.77 -2.73 -7.58
C GLY A 167 -12.91 -2.97 -6.36
N VAL A 168 -11.60 -3.10 -6.54
CA VAL A 168 -10.69 -3.55 -5.47
C VAL A 168 -9.49 -2.63 -5.28
N MET A 169 -8.76 -2.25 -6.36
CA MET A 169 -7.53 -1.48 -6.23
C MET A 169 -7.71 -0.13 -5.52
N LEU A 170 -8.79 0.59 -5.81
CA LEU A 170 -9.07 1.86 -5.12
C LEU A 170 -9.35 1.64 -3.63
N LYS A 171 -10.01 0.55 -3.28
CA LYS A 171 -10.38 0.23 -1.90
C LYS A 171 -9.20 -0.19 -1.04
N MET A 172 -8.13 -0.75 -1.66
CA MET A 172 -6.94 -1.07 -0.87
C MET A 172 -6.24 0.19 -0.34
N GLY A 173 -6.35 1.35 -1.03
CA GLY A 173 -5.89 2.63 -0.52
C GLY A 173 -6.61 3.05 0.76
N ALA A 174 -7.94 2.99 0.76
CA ALA A 174 -8.75 3.26 1.95
C ALA A 174 -8.48 2.25 3.08
N TYR A 175 -8.34 0.97 2.74
CA TYR A 175 -8.00 -0.08 3.69
C TYR A 175 -6.65 0.19 4.38
N GLY A 176 -5.60 0.47 3.60
CA GLY A 176 -4.27 0.78 4.13
C GLY A 176 -4.29 2.04 5.00
N PHE A 177 -5.01 3.09 4.58
CA PHE A 177 -5.17 4.30 5.38
C PHE A 177 -5.82 4.01 6.74
N LEU A 178 -6.96 3.33 6.76
CA LEU A 178 -7.67 3.00 8.01
C LEU A 178 -6.87 2.06 8.89
N ARG A 179 -6.29 1.01 8.32
CA ARG A 179 -5.61 -0.03 9.07
C ARG A 179 -4.23 0.38 9.58
N ILE A 180 -3.51 1.22 8.86
CA ILE A 180 -2.13 1.59 9.16
C ILE A 180 -2.06 3.03 9.68
N ALA A 181 -2.44 4.01 8.86
CA ALA A 181 -2.24 5.41 9.20
C ALA A 181 -3.10 5.86 10.39
N VAL A 182 -4.39 5.51 10.41
CA VAL A 182 -5.30 5.88 11.51
C VAL A 182 -4.98 5.11 12.79
N THR A 183 -4.63 3.82 12.67
CA THR A 183 -4.41 2.96 13.83
C THR A 183 -3.09 3.26 14.53
N ILE A 184 -2.03 3.53 13.76
CA ILE A 184 -0.69 3.82 14.33
C ILE A 184 -0.56 5.30 14.73
N PHE A 185 -1.23 6.21 14.01
CA PHE A 185 -1.13 7.66 14.22
C PHE A 185 -2.49 8.32 14.45
N PRO A 186 -3.25 7.94 15.49
CA PRO A 186 -4.56 8.50 15.75
C PRO A 186 -4.51 10.02 16.00
N GLU A 187 -3.49 10.50 16.72
CA GLU A 187 -3.29 11.92 17.03
C GLU A 187 -3.06 12.77 15.77
N SER A 188 -2.27 12.24 14.81
CA SER A 188 -2.00 12.95 13.55
C SER A 188 -3.18 12.92 12.57
N THR A 189 -4.18 12.08 12.82
CA THR A 189 -5.36 11.93 11.97
C THR A 189 -6.49 12.87 12.40
N VAL A 190 -6.51 13.35 13.65
CA VAL A 190 -7.58 14.18 14.22
C VAL A 190 -7.26 15.69 14.14
N VAL A 191 -6.07 16.04 13.66
CA VAL A 191 -5.66 17.45 13.42
C VAL A 191 -6.28 17.97 12.08
#